data_aa57a3664884faf4cb4878df1bdea95c
#
_entry.id   aa57a3664884faf4cb4878df1bdea95c
#
_cell.length_a   1.000
_cell.length_b   1.000
_cell.length_c   1.000
_cell.angle_alpha   90.00
_cell.angle_beta   90.00
_cell.angle_gamma   90.00
#
_symmetry.space_group_name_H-M   'P 1'
#
loop_
_entity.id
_entity.type
_entity.pdbx_description
1 polymer ?
#
loop_
_entity_poly.entity_id
_entity_poly.type
_entity_poly.pdbx_seq_one_letter_code
_entity_poly.pdbx_strand_id
1 'polypeptide(L)'
;CIGENAPALVYNKTLLDENGITVKDNMTVDEFKALCKEVYEKTGYKSNYYYNQGENNLEYVLRAKDITLFENGKLGAASADDFNQYFGVFEDGIKEGWMLSASSFAERNIGTIEQDPLVYGSDPANRSWCTFLWTNSLSAIQAAAPEGMELGITTWPSDDAKKSNYLKPGQFFCVSSDSKDPVEAAKVIDFFTNSVDANKILLAERGVPASTVVADAIAPDLDAGTQSGMTFIKNVIAPNCSQINAAPPEGTSEAINLLKQLEEQLCYGQITAQEASEQFFTQGNAFLAAKAG
;
A
#
# COMPACT_ATOMS: atom_id res chain seq x y z
N CYS A 1 -11.79 4.18 16.51
CA CYS A 1 -11.52 3.40 15.31
C CYS A 1 -12.33 2.12 15.33
N ILE A 2 -12.95 1.73 14.22
CA ILE A 2 -13.75 0.50 14.14
C ILE A 2 -12.90 -0.71 13.73
N GLY A 3 -11.85 -0.49 12.95
CA GLY A 3 -10.93 -1.53 12.51
C GLY A 3 -9.63 -0.96 11.97
N GLU A 4 -8.63 -1.82 11.88
CA GLU A 4 -7.28 -1.48 11.46
C GLU A 4 -6.88 -2.27 10.20
N ASN A 5 -6.08 -1.66 9.35
CA ASN A 5 -5.49 -2.24 8.16
C ASN A 5 -3.98 -1.99 8.15
N ALA A 6 -3.26 -2.71 7.32
CA ALA A 6 -1.83 -2.48 7.10
C ALA A 6 -1.50 -2.50 5.60
N PRO A 7 -0.43 -1.81 5.17
CA PRO A 7 0.14 -1.98 3.84
C PRO A 7 0.54 -3.43 3.63
N ALA A 8 0.23 -3.98 2.46
CA ALA A 8 0.48 -5.38 2.13
C ALA A 8 0.89 -5.54 0.67
N LEU A 9 2.04 -6.17 0.42
CA LEU A 9 2.43 -6.66 -0.89
C LEU A 9 1.79 -8.03 -1.09
N VAL A 10 0.87 -8.12 -2.04
CA VAL A 10 0.22 -9.37 -2.42
C VAL A 10 0.92 -9.93 -3.65
N TYR A 11 1.17 -11.24 -3.69
CA TYR A 11 1.90 -11.85 -4.78
C TYR A 11 1.31 -13.20 -5.19
N ASN A 12 1.57 -13.60 -6.44
CA ASN A 12 1.18 -14.91 -6.98
C ASN A 12 2.08 -16.01 -6.41
N LYS A 13 1.62 -16.59 -5.28
CA LYS A 13 2.37 -17.63 -4.57
C LYS A 13 2.55 -18.88 -5.42
N THR A 14 1.52 -19.31 -6.15
CA THR A 14 1.59 -20.47 -7.06
C THR A 14 2.73 -20.32 -8.06
N LEU A 15 2.79 -19.16 -8.78
CA LEU A 15 3.84 -18.88 -9.76
C LEU A 15 5.22 -18.94 -9.14
N LEU A 16 5.41 -18.37 -7.97
CA LEU A 16 6.71 -18.28 -7.32
C LEU A 16 7.17 -19.64 -6.78
N ASP A 17 6.30 -20.40 -6.16
CA ASP A 17 6.57 -21.75 -5.66
C ASP A 17 6.96 -22.71 -6.80
N GLU A 18 6.25 -22.68 -7.93
CA GLU A 18 6.54 -23.48 -9.13
C GLU A 18 7.93 -23.18 -9.73
N ASN A 19 8.43 -21.96 -9.51
CA ASN A 19 9.75 -21.53 -10.02
C ASN A 19 10.84 -21.51 -8.94
N GLY A 20 10.57 -22.01 -7.73
CA GLY A 20 11.52 -22.08 -6.63
C GLY A 20 11.97 -20.69 -6.13
N ILE A 21 11.07 -19.70 -6.18
CA ILE A 21 11.32 -18.33 -5.75
C ILE A 21 10.69 -18.11 -4.37
N THR A 22 11.46 -17.60 -3.43
CA THR A 22 10.99 -17.35 -2.06
C THR A 22 10.83 -15.86 -1.80
N VAL A 23 9.68 -15.47 -1.28
CA VAL A 23 9.41 -14.12 -0.76
C VAL A 23 9.58 -14.13 0.76
N LYS A 24 10.23 -13.12 1.29
CA LYS A 24 10.40 -12.94 2.75
C LYS A 24 9.72 -11.66 3.21
N ASP A 25 9.37 -11.61 4.49
CA ASP A 25 8.90 -10.37 5.11
C ASP A 25 10.06 -9.39 5.28
N ASN A 26 9.72 -8.10 5.31
CA ASN A 26 10.65 -7.00 5.60
C ASN A 26 11.85 -6.93 4.63
N MET A 27 11.61 -7.16 3.33
CA MET A 27 12.61 -6.95 2.31
C MET A 27 13.04 -5.50 2.25
N THR A 28 14.33 -5.25 2.06
CA THR A 28 14.83 -3.93 1.66
C THR A 28 14.39 -3.59 0.24
N VAL A 29 14.51 -2.32 -0.15
CA VAL A 29 14.19 -1.89 -1.53
C VAL A 29 15.09 -2.60 -2.54
N ASP A 30 16.37 -2.78 -2.24
CA ASP A 30 17.31 -3.49 -3.13
C ASP A 30 17.00 -4.99 -3.24
N GLU A 31 16.61 -5.64 -2.13
CA GLU A 31 16.16 -7.03 -2.15
C GLU A 31 14.89 -7.22 -2.98
N PHE A 32 13.95 -6.27 -2.89
CA PHE A 32 12.76 -6.28 -3.74
C PHE A 32 13.10 -6.12 -5.22
N LYS A 33 14.00 -5.20 -5.59
CA LYS A 33 14.49 -5.05 -6.97
C LYS A 33 15.15 -6.33 -7.50
N ALA A 34 15.98 -6.96 -6.67
CA ALA A 34 16.61 -8.24 -7.03
C ALA A 34 15.58 -9.35 -7.25
N LEU A 35 14.55 -9.42 -6.38
CA LEU A 35 13.44 -10.37 -6.53
C LEU A 35 12.62 -10.09 -7.80
N CYS A 36 12.31 -8.82 -8.11
CA CYS A 36 11.61 -8.44 -9.34
C CYS A 36 12.36 -8.93 -10.60
N LYS A 37 13.68 -8.76 -10.61
CA LYS A 37 14.53 -9.21 -11.70
C LYS A 37 14.55 -10.74 -11.81
N GLU A 38 14.72 -11.45 -10.68
CA GLU A 38 14.68 -12.91 -10.64
C GLU A 38 13.36 -13.48 -11.17
N VAL A 39 12.23 -12.92 -10.72
CA VAL A 39 10.91 -13.34 -11.20
C VAL A 39 10.79 -13.12 -12.71
N TYR A 40 11.18 -11.95 -13.20
CA TYR A 40 11.11 -11.64 -14.62
C TYR A 40 11.99 -12.57 -15.47
N GLU A 41 13.23 -12.82 -15.05
CA GLU A 41 14.16 -13.72 -15.77
C GLU A 41 13.66 -15.17 -15.83
N LYS A 42 13.01 -15.65 -14.76
CA LYS A 42 12.51 -17.04 -14.69
C LYS A 42 11.15 -17.22 -15.33
N THR A 43 10.28 -16.22 -15.29
CA THR A 43 8.85 -16.42 -15.62
C THR A 43 8.32 -15.49 -16.70
N GLY A 44 8.99 -14.39 -17.01
CA GLY A 44 8.52 -13.33 -17.90
C GLY A 44 7.45 -12.40 -17.26
N TYR A 45 6.97 -12.69 -16.05
CA TYR A 45 6.04 -11.80 -15.34
C TYR A 45 6.77 -10.56 -14.86
N LYS A 46 6.09 -9.43 -14.98
CA LYS A 46 6.61 -8.13 -14.56
C LYS A 46 6.18 -7.78 -13.13
N SER A 47 6.65 -6.65 -12.64
CA SER A 47 6.33 -6.14 -11.31
C SER A 47 5.44 -4.91 -11.41
N ASN A 48 4.48 -4.77 -10.49
CA ASN A 48 3.69 -3.55 -10.29
C ASN A 48 4.15 -2.89 -8.99
N TYR A 49 4.79 -1.72 -9.10
CA TYR A 49 5.26 -0.95 -7.95
C TYR A 49 4.30 0.20 -7.63
N TYR A 50 3.05 -0.13 -7.31
CA TYR A 50 2.01 0.82 -6.90
C TYR A 50 1.77 1.97 -7.89
N TYR A 51 1.79 1.67 -9.17
CA TYR A 51 1.67 2.64 -10.25
C TYR A 51 0.46 3.57 -10.08
N ASN A 52 0.70 4.88 -10.19
CA ASN A 52 -0.31 5.96 -10.14
C ASN A 52 -1.13 6.03 -8.83
N GLN A 53 -0.59 5.49 -7.73
CA GLN A 53 -1.15 5.56 -6.39
C GLN A 53 -0.07 5.89 -5.33
N GLY A 54 1.07 6.42 -5.77
CA GLY A 54 2.36 6.37 -5.11
C GLY A 54 2.54 7.14 -3.82
N GLU A 55 1.68 8.10 -3.42
CA GLU A 55 1.92 8.90 -2.21
C GLU A 55 2.08 8.05 -0.94
N ASN A 56 1.30 6.98 -0.79
CA ASN A 56 1.43 6.10 0.38
C ASN A 56 2.71 5.26 0.31
N ASN A 57 3.10 4.81 -0.88
CA ASN A 57 4.31 4.03 -1.07
C ASN A 57 5.57 4.90 -0.95
N LEU A 58 5.55 6.12 -1.51
CA LEU A 58 6.62 7.09 -1.31
C LEU A 58 6.79 7.42 0.17
N GLU A 59 5.70 7.72 0.88
CA GLU A 59 5.75 7.96 2.33
C GLU A 59 6.32 6.75 3.08
N TYR A 60 5.92 5.53 2.72
CA TYR A 60 6.43 4.31 3.34
C TYR A 60 7.95 4.17 3.20
N VAL A 61 8.51 4.48 2.02
CA VAL A 61 9.96 4.50 1.78
C VAL A 61 10.66 5.60 2.58
N LEU A 62 10.07 6.81 2.63
CA LEU A 62 10.63 7.95 3.37
C LEU A 62 10.64 7.73 4.89
N ARG A 63 9.67 6.99 5.43
CA ARG A 63 9.61 6.66 6.86
C ARG A 63 10.85 5.89 7.35
N ALA A 64 11.47 5.07 6.49
CA ALA A 64 12.74 4.41 6.81
C ALA A 64 13.87 5.41 7.18
N LYS A 65 13.78 6.63 6.66
CA LYS A 65 14.73 7.74 6.86
C LYS A 65 14.25 8.76 7.92
N ASP A 66 13.16 8.46 8.65
CA ASP A 66 12.48 9.39 9.56
C ASP A 66 11.96 10.67 8.86
N ILE A 67 11.61 10.58 7.59
CA ILE A 67 11.08 11.69 6.80
C ILE A 67 9.55 11.53 6.66
N THR A 68 8.81 12.58 7.07
CA THR A 68 7.38 12.72 6.79
C THR A 68 7.21 13.38 5.42
N LEU A 69 6.39 12.80 4.54
CA LEU A 69 6.24 13.31 3.17
C LEU A 69 5.77 14.78 3.13
N PHE A 70 4.78 15.13 3.95
CA PHE A 70 4.24 16.50 4.04
C PHE A 70 4.33 17.00 5.48
N GLU A 71 5.10 18.06 5.69
CA GLU A 71 5.29 18.63 7.01
C GLU A 71 5.39 20.16 6.96
N ASN A 72 4.66 20.84 7.84
CA ASN A 72 4.73 22.31 7.99
C ASN A 72 4.55 23.09 6.66
N GLY A 73 3.61 22.65 5.80
CA GLY A 73 3.31 23.32 4.53
C GLY A 73 4.37 23.12 3.44
N LYS A 74 5.23 22.13 3.56
CA LYS A 74 6.25 21.76 2.57
C LYS A 74 6.45 20.23 2.52
N LEU A 75 7.26 19.76 1.57
CA LEU A 75 7.80 18.42 1.60
C LEU A 75 8.79 18.31 2.77
N GLY A 76 8.70 17.25 3.56
CA GLY A 76 9.58 17.04 4.72
C GLY A 76 11.00 16.60 4.36
N ALA A 77 11.24 16.23 3.10
CA ALA A 77 12.56 15.91 2.58
C ALA A 77 13.51 17.11 2.63
N ALA A 78 14.78 16.88 2.93
CA ALA A 78 15.80 17.92 2.98
C ALA A 78 16.32 18.30 1.59
N SER A 79 16.31 17.36 0.65
CA SER A 79 16.75 17.55 -0.74
C SER A 79 15.99 16.63 -1.69
N ALA A 80 16.15 16.86 -2.98
CA ALA A 80 15.62 15.99 -4.03
C ALA A 80 16.15 14.55 -3.93
N ASP A 81 17.37 14.36 -3.46
CA ASP A 81 18.02 13.05 -3.36
C ASP A 81 17.28 12.07 -2.44
N ASP A 82 16.49 12.58 -1.50
CA ASP A 82 15.68 11.74 -0.61
C ASP A 82 14.64 10.90 -1.36
N PHE A 83 14.22 11.35 -2.55
CA PHE A 83 13.24 10.67 -3.41
C PHE A 83 13.87 9.70 -4.42
N ASN A 84 15.19 9.76 -4.65
CA ASN A 84 15.87 8.98 -5.68
C ASN A 84 15.67 7.46 -5.53
N GLN A 85 15.62 6.96 -4.30
CA GLN A 85 15.39 5.54 -4.06
C GLN A 85 14.02 5.10 -4.56
N TYR A 86 12.97 5.89 -4.29
CA TYR A 86 11.62 5.60 -4.73
C TYR A 86 11.49 5.62 -6.25
N PHE A 87 11.89 6.71 -6.89
CA PHE A 87 11.82 6.85 -8.34
C PHE A 87 12.78 5.90 -9.07
N GLY A 88 13.91 5.55 -8.43
CA GLY A 88 14.88 4.60 -8.96
C GLY A 88 14.32 3.18 -9.18
N VAL A 89 13.31 2.77 -8.40
CA VAL A 89 12.65 1.48 -8.63
C VAL A 89 11.93 1.46 -9.99
N PHE A 90 11.24 2.54 -10.34
CA PHE A 90 10.58 2.67 -11.66
C PHE A 90 11.60 2.72 -12.79
N GLU A 91 12.62 3.60 -12.66
CA GLU A 91 13.65 3.77 -13.70
C GLU A 91 14.38 2.47 -14.00
N ASP A 92 14.89 1.79 -12.95
CA ASP A 92 15.61 0.53 -13.11
C ASP A 92 14.71 -0.55 -13.68
N GLY A 93 13.48 -0.63 -13.19
CA GLY A 93 12.51 -1.62 -13.66
C GLY A 93 12.13 -1.47 -15.13
N ILE A 94 12.00 -0.24 -15.62
CA ILE A 94 11.74 0.06 -17.03
C ILE A 94 12.99 -0.22 -17.88
N LYS A 95 14.17 0.22 -17.45
CA LYS A 95 15.43 -0.01 -18.16
C LYS A 95 15.77 -1.49 -18.29
N GLU A 96 15.57 -2.26 -17.22
CA GLU A 96 15.85 -3.69 -17.18
C GLU A 96 14.68 -4.56 -17.66
N GLY A 97 13.51 -3.98 -17.90
CA GLY A 97 12.33 -4.63 -18.48
C GLY A 97 11.45 -5.41 -17.50
N TRP A 98 11.78 -5.46 -16.21
CA TRP A 98 11.00 -6.20 -15.21
C TRP A 98 9.81 -5.41 -14.61
N MET A 99 9.66 -4.12 -14.91
CA MET A 99 8.51 -3.30 -14.50
C MET A 99 7.44 -3.26 -15.58
N LEU A 100 6.17 -3.21 -15.18
CA LEU A 100 5.07 -2.89 -16.09
C LEU A 100 5.23 -1.45 -16.61
N SER A 101 5.08 -1.28 -17.92
CA SER A 101 5.07 0.05 -18.54
C SER A 101 3.71 0.74 -18.31
N ALA A 102 3.69 2.07 -18.45
CA ALA A 102 2.43 2.82 -18.36
C ALA A 102 1.38 2.35 -19.39
N SER A 103 1.80 1.89 -20.57
CA SER A 103 0.90 1.32 -21.58
C SER A 103 0.16 0.07 -21.11
N SER A 104 0.74 -0.71 -20.20
CA SER A 104 0.07 -1.89 -19.62
C SER A 104 -1.17 -1.53 -18.79
N PHE A 105 -1.30 -0.27 -18.38
CA PHE A 105 -2.43 0.25 -17.62
C PHE A 105 -3.45 1.03 -18.47
N ALA A 106 -3.13 1.31 -19.75
CA ALA A 106 -3.94 2.19 -20.60
C ALA A 106 -5.40 1.71 -20.80
N GLU A 107 -5.64 0.41 -20.76
CA GLU A 107 -6.97 -0.20 -20.90
C GLU A 107 -7.57 -0.68 -19.57
N ARG A 108 -6.96 -0.27 -18.45
CA ARG A 108 -7.34 -0.72 -17.11
C ARG A 108 -7.81 0.45 -16.25
N ASN A 109 -8.78 0.16 -15.40
CA ASN A 109 -9.22 1.14 -14.39
C ASN A 109 -8.36 0.96 -13.12
N ILE A 110 -7.36 1.83 -12.97
CA ILE A 110 -6.41 1.77 -11.85
C ILE A 110 -7.18 1.90 -10.52
N GLY A 111 -6.90 0.98 -9.58
CA GLY A 111 -7.60 0.90 -8.31
C GLY A 111 -8.83 0.00 -8.30
N THR A 112 -9.25 -0.55 -9.45
CA THR A 112 -10.28 -1.58 -9.53
C THR A 112 -9.62 -2.95 -9.34
N ILE A 113 -9.99 -3.66 -8.28
CA ILE A 113 -9.35 -4.93 -7.88
C ILE A 113 -9.40 -5.98 -8.99
N GLU A 114 -10.53 -6.13 -9.68
CA GLU A 114 -10.73 -7.10 -10.77
C GLU A 114 -9.88 -6.79 -12.01
N GLN A 115 -9.36 -5.57 -12.12
CA GLN A 115 -8.47 -5.13 -13.20
C GLN A 115 -7.01 -4.99 -12.77
N ASP A 116 -6.68 -5.39 -11.54
CA ASP A 116 -5.30 -5.35 -11.06
C ASP A 116 -4.41 -6.29 -11.90
N PRO A 117 -3.22 -5.85 -12.31
CA PRO A 117 -2.30 -6.65 -13.13
C PRO A 117 -1.93 -8.02 -12.54
N LEU A 118 -2.07 -8.21 -11.24
CA LEU A 118 -1.84 -9.51 -10.59
C LEU A 118 -2.85 -10.57 -11.06
N VAL A 119 -4.10 -10.18 -11.26
CA VAL A 119 -5.22 -11.11 -11.55
C VAL A 119 -5.81 -10.95 -12.95
N TYR A 120 -5.68 -9.79 -13.56
CA TYR A 120 -6.33 -9.45 -14.83
C TYR A 120 -5.45 -9.77 -16.04
N GLY A 121 -6.05 -10.40 -17.06
CA GLY A 121 -5.40 -10.74 -18.33
C GLY A 121 -4.66 -12.08 -18.29
N SER A 122 -4.15 -12.51 -19.44
CA SER A 122 -3.45 -13.80 -19.61
C SER A 122 -2.03 -13.66 -20.15
N ASP A 123 -1.66 -12.50 -20.71
CA ASP A 123 -0.33 -12.25 -21.27
C ASP A 123 0.67 -11.93 -20.15
N PRO A 124 1.71 -12.73 -19.90
CA PRO A 124 2.75 -12.45 -18.89
C PRO A 124 3.39 -11.08 -19.03
N ALA A 125 3.55 -10.56 -20.25
CA ALA A 125 4.15 -9.25 -20.51
C ALA A 125 3.30 -8.09 -19.93
N ASN A 126 2.00 -8.32 -19.73
CA ASN A 126 1.03 -7.35 -19.19
C ASN A 126 0.49 -7.75 -17.83
N ARG A 127 1.01 -8.83 -17.23
CA ARG A 127 0.68 -9.27 -15.87
C ARG A 127 1.82 -9.01 -14.90
N SER A 128 1.43 -8.76 -13.66
CA SER A 128 2.36 -8.63 -12.55
C SER A 128 2.37 -9.90 -11.70
N TRP A 129 3.52 -10.23 -11.13
CA TRP A 129 3.62 -11.24 -10.09
C TRP A 129 3.18 -10.72 -8.71
N CYS A 130 3.14 -9.39 -8.53
CA CYS A 130 2.80 -8.73 -7.27
C CYS A 130 1.96 -7.47 -7.48
N THR A 131 1.29 -7.05 -6.41
CA THR A 131 0.60 -5.76 -6.33
C THR A 131 0.65 -5.22 -4.92
N PHE A 132 0.62 -3.87 -4.79
CA PHE A 132 0.64 -3.17 -3.52
C PHE A 132 -0.79 -2.84 -3.12
N LEU A 133 -1.24 -3.41 -2.02
CA LEU A 133 -2.60 -3.28 -1.51
C LEU A 133 -2.59 -2.96 -0.01
N TRP A 134 -3.78 -3.01 0.55
CA TRP A 134 -4.06 -2.97 1.98
C TRP A 134 -4.71 -4.28 2.41
N THR A 135 -4.53 -4.68 3.66
CA THR A 135 -5.04 -5.95 4.18
C THR A 135 -6.55 -6.14 4.01
N ASN A 136 -7.34 -5.06 3.99
CA ASN A 136 -8.78 -5.14 3.72
C ASN A 136 -9.14 -5.47 2.26
N SER A 137 -8.18 -5.46 1.35
CA SER A 137 -8.41 -5.82 -0.06
C SER A 137 -8.12 -7.30 -0.37
N LEU A 138 -7.60 -8.06 0.59
CA LEU A 138 -7.14 -9.44 0.36
C LEU A 138 -8.26 -10.39 -0.05
N SER A 139 -9.43 -10.29 0.57
CA SER A 139 -10.60 -11.10 0.20
C SER A 139 -11.04 -10.80 -1.23
N ALA A 140 -11.11 -9.53 -1.61
CA ALA A 140 -11.52 -9.12 -2.95
C ALA A 140 -10.51 -9.55 -4.04
N ILE A 141 -9.21 -9.37 -3.82
CA ILE A 141 -8.19 -9.77 -4.80
C ILE A 141 -8.11 -11.30 -4.93
N GLN A 142 -8.28 -12.06 -3.85
CA GLN A 142 -8.34 -13.52 -3.89
C GLN A 142 -9.58 -14.01 -4.65
N ALA A 143 -10.71 -13.35 -4.47
CA ALA A 143 -11.94 -13.68 -5.21
C ALA A 143 -11.83 -13.36 -6.72
N ALA A 144 -11.02 -12.36 -7.09
CA ALA A 144 -10.75 -12.01 -8.48
C ALA A 144 -9.62 -12.85 -9.11
N ALA A 145 -8.87 -13.60 -8.31
CA ALA A 145 -7.77 -14.43 -8.81
C ALA A 145 -8.30 -15.58 -9.68
N PRO A 146 -7.59 -15.93 -10.78
CA PRO A 146 -7.91 -17.11 -11.57
C PRO A 146 -7.94 -18.39 -10.75
N GLU A 147 -8.73 -19.38 -11.17
CA GLU A 147 -8.78 -20.70 -10.53
C GLU A 147 -7.39 -21.33 -10.42
N GLY A 148 -7.05 -21.85 -9.25
CA GLY A 148 -5.73 -22.45 -8.96
C GLY A 148 -4.63 -21.46 -8.60
N MET A 149 -4.87 -20.15 -8.63
CA MET A 149 -3.92 -19.17 -8.18
C MET A 149 -4.05 -18.95 -6.66
N GLU A 150 -3.05 -19.37 -5.92
CA GLU A 150 -2.90 -19.01 -4.51
C GLU A 150 -2.13 -17.69 -4.38
N LEU A 151 -2.64 -16.79 -3.55
CA LEU A 151 -1.98 -15.52 -3.24
C LEU A 151 -1.21 -15.62 -1.92
N GLY A 152 -0.01 -15.04 -1.90
CA GLY A 152 0.77 -14.80 -0.71
C GLY A 152 0.73 -13.31 -0.33
N ILE A 153 1.13 -13.02 0.91
CA ILE A 153 1.17 -11.67 1.47
C ILE A 153 2.50 -11.45 2.19
N THR A 154 3.06 -10.26 2.04
CA THR A 154 4.25 -9.81 2.75
C THR A 154 4.23 -8.29 2.94
N THR A 155 5.24 -7.72 3.61
CA THR A 155 5.39 -6.27 3.81
C THR A 155 5.78 -5.57 2.51
N TRP A 156 5.45 -4.29 2.38
CA TRP A 156 6.06 -3.44 1.37
C TRP A 156 7.58 -3.34 1.61
N PRO A 157 8.40 -3.18 0.54
CA PRO A 157 9.83 -3.09 0.71
C PRO A 157 10.26 -1.78 1.38
N SER A 158 11.20 -1.88 2.32
CA SER A 158 11.76 -0.73 3.04
C SER A 158 13.08 -1.08 3.69
N ASP A 159 14.00 -0.11 3.75
CA ASP A 159 15.32 -0.29 4.38
C ASP A 159 15.24 -0.29 5.92
N ASP A 160 14.13 0.17 6.49
CA ASP A 160 13.81 0.02 7.91
C ASP A 160 12.32 -0.31 8.09
N ALA A 161 12.00 -1.60 8.01
CA ALA A 161 10.61 -2.08 8.09
C ALA A 161 9.92 -1.66 9.39
N LYS A 162 10.65 -1.57 10.52
CA LYS A 162 10.07 -1.16 11.80
C LYS A 162 9.59 0.29 11.77
N LYS A 163 10.30 1.16 11.09
CA LYS A 163 9.89 2.56 10.91
C LYS A 163 8.78 2.69 9.86
N SER A 164 8.87 1.91 8.79
CA SER A 164 7.95 2.03 7.65
C SER A 164 6.61 1.37 7.88
N ASN A 165 6.58 0.18 8.49
CA ASN A 165 5.32 -0.49 8.82
C ASN A 165 4.47 0.35 9.78
N TYR A 166 3.17 0.33 9.59
CA TYR A 166 2.20 0.96 10.48
C TYR A 166 0.83 0.29 10.41
N LEU A 167 0.06 0.46 11.47
CA LEU A 167 -1.37 0.14 11.48
C LEU A 167 -2.15 1.39 11.09
N LYS A 168 -2.99 1.27 10.08
CA LYS A 168 -3.85 2.35 9.60
C LYS A 168 -5.25 2.16 10.13
N PRO A 169 -5.77 3.10 10.94
CA PRO A 169 -7.19 3.11 11.29
C PRO A 169 -8.05 3.15 10.03
N GLY A 170 -8.97 2.20 9.90
CA GLY A 170 -9.83 2.10 8.73
C GLY A 170 -10.87 3.20 8.67
N GLN A 171 -11.69 3.29 9.72
CA GLN A 171 -12.76 4.28 9.85
C GLN A 171 -12.98 4.66 11.31
N PHE A 172 -13.55 5.84 11.53
CA PHE A 172 -13.89 6.35 12.86
C PHE A 172 -15.37 6.62 12.98
N PHE A 173 -15.95 6.23 14.10
CA PHE A 173 -17.18 6.84 14.59
C PHE A 173 -16.83 8.04 15.44
N CYS A 174 -17.58 9.12 15.27
CA CYS A 174 -17.41 10.35 16.06
C CYS A 174 -18.75 10.77 16.65
N VAL A 175 -18.70 11.31 17.87
CA VAL A 175 -19.85 11.99 18.45
C VAL A 175 -19.81 13.45 18.00
N SER A 176 -20.90 13.94 17.39
CA SER A 176 -21.01 15.36 17.02
C SER A 176 -20.98 16.25 18.26
N SER A 177 -20.33 17.42 18.14
CA SER A 177 -20.40 18.48 19.18
C SER A 177 -21.82 18.94 19.47
N ASP A 178 -22.73 18.79 18.50
CA ASP A 178 -24.14 19.17 18.61
C ASP A 178 -25.04 18.06 19.19
N SER A 179 -24.45 16.91 19.57
CA SER A 179 -25.18 15.81 20.15
C SER A 179 -25.90 16.25 21.45
N LYS A 180 -27.18 15.96 21.53
CA LYS A 180 -28.00 16.25 22.74
C LYS A 180 -27.75 15.25 23.87
N ASP A 181 -27.26 14.05 23.51
CA ASP A 181 -26.90 13.01 24.45
C ASP A 181 -25.59 12.33 24.02
N PRO A 182 -24.43 12.96 24.29
CA PRO A 182 -23.15 12.42 23.90
C PRO A 182 -22.78 11.12 24.63
N VAL A 183 -23.37 10.88 25.82
CA VAL A 183 -23.12 9.64 26.59
C VAL A 183 -23.78 8.45 25.91
N GLU A 184 -25.04 8.58 25.49
CA GLU A 184 -25.73 7.51 24.77
C GLU A 184 -25.09 7.27 23.37
N ALA A 185 -24.66 8.34 22.67
CA ALA A 185 -23.93 8.21 21.43
C ALA A 185 -22.62 7.44 21.62
N ALA A 186 -21.88 7.69 22.72
CA ALA A 186 -20.65 6.94 23.03
C ALA A 186 -20.93 5.46 23.31
N LYS A 187 -22.05 5.11 23.95
CA LYS A 187 -22.44 3.70 24.13
C LYS A 187 -22.73 2.99 22.81
N VAL A 188 -23.31 3.68 21.83
CA VAL A 188 -23.51 3.12 20.48
C VAL A 188 -22.17 2.85 19.82
N ILE A 189 -21.20 3.77 19.92
CA ILE A 189 -19.84 3.56 19.41
C ILE A 189 -19.17 2.36 20.11
N ASP A 190 -19.27 2.28 21.44
CA ASP A 190 -18.74 1.17 22.22
C ASP A 190 -19.33 -0.17 21.78
N PHE A 191 -20.65 -0.23 21.54
CA PHE A 191 -21.31 -1.43 21.02
C PHE A 191 -20.72 -1.88 19.68
N PHE A 192 -20.54 -0.97 18.70
CA PHE A 192 -19.97 -1.33 17.40
C PHE A 192 -18.51 -1.73 17.48
N THR A 193 -17.74 -1.17 18.40
CA THR A 193 -16.30 -1.42 18.50
C THR A 193 -15.95 -2.62 19.38
N ASN A 194 -16.74 -2.90 20.41
CA ASN A 194 -16.39 -3.89 21.45
C ASN A 194 -17.37 -5.07 21.56
N SER A 195 -18.55 -5.04 20.92
CA SER A 195 -19.48 -6.18 20.94
C SER A 195 -19.04 -7.26 19.97
N VAL A 196 -18.82 -8.48 20.47
CA VAL A 196 -18.58 -9.66 19.66
C VAL A 196 -19.75 -9.95 18.72
N ASP A 197 -21.00 -9.80 19.19
CA ASP A 197 -22.19 -10.05 18.38
C ASP A 197 -22.31 -9.08 17.21
N ALA A 198 -22.03 -7.80 17.42
CA ALA A 198 -21.99 -6.81 16.34
C ALA A 198 -20.90 -7.12 15.32
N ASN A 199 -19.71 -7.49 15.79
CA ASN A 199 -18.57 -7.77 14.92
C ASN A 199 -18.68 -9.13 14.19
N LYS A 200 -19.44 -10.10 14.71
CA LYS A 200 -19.83 -11.32 13.97
C LYS A 200 -20.73 -11.01 12.76
N ILE A 201 -21.44 -9.89 12.76
CA ILE A 201 -22.22 -9.42 11.61
C ILE A 201 -21.34 -8.63 10.64
N LEU A 202 -20.42 -7.79 11.18
CA LEU A 202 -19.54 -6.96 10.39
C LEU A 202 -18.42 -7.73 9.68
N LEU A 203 -17.98 -8.86 10.23
CA LEU A 203 -16.95 -9.76 9.67
C LEU A 203 -15.68 -9.03 9.19
N ALA A 204 -15.21 -8.08 9.98
CA ALA A 204 -14.02 -7.26 9.67
C ALA A 204 -14.08 -6.48 8.34
N GLU A 205 -15.27 -6.25 7.75
CA GLU A 205 -15.44 -5.47 6.51
C GLU A 205 -14.78 -4.08 6.57
N ARG A 206 -14.69 -3.50 7.77
CA ARG A 206 -14.07 -2.18 7.99
C ARG A 206 -12.63 -2.25 8.52
N GLY A 207 -11.98 -3.39 8.36
CA GLY A 207 -10.67 -3.70 8.91
C GLY A 207 -10.74 -4.62 10.13
N VAL A 208 -9.59 -5.16 10.51
CA VAL A 208 -9.47 -6.03 11.69
C VAL A 208 -9.87 -5.22 12.93
N PRO A 209 -10.78 -5.73 13.80
CA PRO A 209 -11.17 -5.01 15.00
C PRO A 209 -9.96 -4.61 15.85
N ALA A 210 -9.91 -3.35 16.27
CA ALA A 210 -8.85 -2.85 17.16
C ALA A 210 -8.85 -3.55 18.54
N SER A 211 -9.99 -4.09 18.96
CA SER A 211 -10.11 -4.94 20.14
C SER A 211 -9.63 -6.35 19.81
N THR A 212 -8.49 -6.76 20.39
CA THR A 212 -7.94 -8.12 20.19
C THR A 212 -8.89 -9.20 20.65
N VAL A 213 -9.67 -8.97 21.71
CA VAL A 213 -10.70 -9.90 22.21
C VAL A 213 -11.78 -10.11 21.14
N VAL A 214 -12.23 -9.06 20.50
CA VAL A 214 -13.24 -9.14 19.43
C VAL A 214 -12.64 -9.81 18.20
N ALA A 215 -11.44 -9.39 17.78
CA ALA A 215 -10.74 -9.97 16.65
C ALA A 215 -10.55 -11.48 16.78
N ASP A 216 -10.07 -11.96 17.93
CA ASP A 216 -9.89 -13.39 18.21
C ASP A 216 -11.23 -14.14 18.22
N ALA A 217 -12.31 -13.51 18.72
CA ALA A 217 -13.63 -14.14 18.81
C ALA A 217 -14.32 -14.31 17.44
N ILE A 218 -14.07 -13.40 16.46
CA ILE A 218 -14.67 -13.49 15.12
C ILE A 218 -13.79 -14.24 14.12
N ALA A 219 -12.51 -14.46 14.43
CA ALA A 219 -11.55 -15.08 13.53
C ALA A 219 -12.04 -16.38 12.84
N PRO A 220 -12.74 -17.31 13.54
CA PRO A 220 -13.25 -18.52 12.91
C PRO A 220 -14.35 -18.31 11.88
N ASP A 221 -15.03 -17.17 11.93
CA ASP A 221 -16.18 -16.85 11.08
C ASP A 221 -15.77 -16.07 9.81
N LEU A 222 -14.48 -15.65 9.70
CA LEU A 222 -13.94 -14.86 8.59
C LEU A 222 -13.60 -15.73 7.37
N ASP A 223 -13.67 -15.15 6.17
CA ASP A 223 -13.14 -15.79 4.97
C ASP A 223 -11.61 -15.89 4.99
N ALA A 224 -11.04 -16.75 4.13
CA ALA A 224 -9.61 -17.05 4.12
C ALA A 224 -8.72 -15.83 3.87
N GLY A 225 -9.15 -14.91 3.00
CA GLY A 225 -8.40 -13.67 2.70
C GLY A 225 -8.35 -12.74 3.90
N THR A 226 -9.49 -12.52 4.55
CA THR A 226 -9.60 -11.72 5.77
C THR A 226 -8.81 -12.34 6.93
N GLN A 227 -8.87 -13.67 7.11
CA GLN A 227 -8.05 -14.39 8.11
C GLN A 227 -6.56 -14.23 7.84
N SER A 228 -6.12 -14.32 6.59
CA SER A 228 -4.74 -14.10 6.19
C SER A 228 -4.27 -12.69 6.56
N GLY A 229 -5.07 -11.67 6.23
CA GLY A 229 -4.78 -10.28 6.61
C GLY A 229 -4.70 -10.06 8.11
N MET A 230 -5.61 -10.65 8.88
CA MET A 230 -5.58 -10.57 10.34
C MET A 230 -4.34 -11.25 10.93
N THR A 231 -3.98 -12.43 10.42
CA THR A 231 -2.78 -13.16 10.83
C THR A 231 -1.51 -12.37 10.51
N PHE A 232 -1.46 -11.76 9.33
CA PHE A 232 -0.35 -10.90 8.91
C PHE A 232 -0.21 -9.67 9.80
N ILE A 233 -1.31 -8.97 10.11
CA ILE A 233 -1.30 -7.83 11.04
C ILE A 233 -0.76 -8.29 12.40
N LYS A 234 -1.29 -9.37 12.95
CA LYS A 234 -0.94 -9.86 14.30
C LYS A 234 0.51 -10.31 14.41
N ASN A 235 1.01 -11.04 13.42
CA ASN A 235 2.30 -11.74 13.51
C ASN A 235 3.46 -10.99 12.85
N VAL A 236 3.19 -10.16 11.85
CA VAL A 236 4.24 -9.50 11.05
C VAL A 236 4.27 -7.99 11.31
N ILE A 237 3.12 -7.32 11.20
CA ILE A 237 3.06 -5.86 11.28
C ILE A 237 3.12 -5.37 12.73
N ALA A 238 2.20 -5.79 13.59
CA ALA A 238 2.08 -5.26 14.95
C ALA A 238 3.35 -5.39 15.80
N PRO A 239 4.13 -6.49 15.72
CA PRO A 239 5.40 -6.59 16.45
C PRO A 239 6.51 -5.69 15.88
N ASN A 240 6.36 -5.21 14.64
CA ASN A 240 7.42 -4.54 13.88
C ASN A 240 6.87 -3.34 13.11
N CYS A 241 6.24 -2.40 13.83
CA CYS A 241 5.68 -1.18 13.26
C CYS A 241 5.95 0.05 14.12
N SER A 242 5.69 1.21 13.56
CA SER A 242 5.71 2.51 14.23
C SER A 242 4.36 3.20 14.12
N GLN A 243 4.19 4.33 14.80
CA GLN A 243 2.97 5.11 14.71
C GLN A 243 2.77 5.66 13.29
N ILE A 244 1.55 5.59 12.77
CA ILE A 244 1.19 6.20 11.48
C ILE A 244 1.40 7.72 11.54
N ASN A 245 1.86 8.31 10.42
CA ASN A 245 1.95 9.76 10.29
C ASN A 245 0.55 10.40 10.32
N ALA A 246 0.51 11.69 10.64
CA ALA A 246 -0.74 12.46 10.52
C ALA A 246 -1.25 12.44 9.06
N ALA A 247 -2.56 12.60 8.89
CA ALA A 247 -3.15 12.74 7.56
C ALA A 247 -2.49 13.92 6.82
N PRO A 248 -2.32 13.82 5.49
CA PRO A 248 -1.79 14.91 4.70
C PRO A 248 -2.58 16.21 4.95
N PRO A 249 -1.92 17.36 5.10
CA PRO A 249 -2.60 18.63 5.30
C PRO A 249 -3.39 19.04 4.05
N GLU A 250 -4.28 20.03 4.19
CA GLU A 250 -4.97 20.64 3.05
C GLU A 250 -3.95 21.20 2.04
N GLY A 251 -4.28 21.14 0.75
CA GLY A 251 -3.43 21.67 -0.33
C GLY A 251 -2.36 20.73 -0.88
N THR A 252 -2.33 19.47 -0.43
CA THR A 252 -1.35 18.48 -0.95
C THR A 252 -1.77 17.83 -2.27
N SER A 253 -3.01 18.02 -2.72
CA SER A 253 -3.54 17.33 -3.92
C SER A 253 -2.74 17.61 -5.19
N GLU A 254 -2.26 18.82 -5.39
CA GLU A 254 -1.45 19.20 -6.54
C GLU A 254 -0.07 18.52 -6.54
N ALA A 255 0.55 18.40 -5.36
CA ALA A 255 1.80 17.67 -5.20
C ALA A 255 1.62 16.17 -5.44
N ILE A 256 0.51 15.58 -4.96
CA ILE A 256 0.17 14.17 -5.21
C ILE A 256 -0.11 13.93 -6.71
N ASN A 257 -0.80 14.83 -7.38
CA ASN A 257 -1.03 14.73 -8.83
C ASN A 257 0.29 14.84 -9.62
N LEU A 258 1.20 15.73 -9.20
CA LEU A 258 2.54 15.80 -9.78
C LEU A 258 3.30 14.48 -9.61
N LEU A 259 3.28 13.89 -8.40
CA LEU A 259 3.90 12.59 -8.14
C LEU A 259 3.44 11.53 -9.13
N LYS A 260 2.11 11.40 -9.32
CA LYS A 260 1.51 10.45 -10.27
C LYS A 260 1.94 10.70 -11.72
N GLN A 261 2.05 11.96 -12.12
CA GLN A 261 2.54 12.32 -13.47
C GLN A 261 4.02 11.95 -13.66
N LEU A 262 4.86 12.13 -12.63
CA LEU A 262 6.26 11.75 -12.68
C LEU A 262 6.46 10.24 -12.73
N GLU A 263 5.66 9.48 -11.96
CA GLU A 263 5.62 8.01 -12.06
C GLU A 263 5.25 7.54 -13.48
N GLU A 264 4.26 8.16 -14.08
CA GLU A 264 3.83 7.85 -15.44
C GLU A 264 4.95 8.14 -16.46
N GLN A 265 5.62 9.29 -16.36
CA GLN A 265 6.74 9.64 -17.24
C GLN A 265 7.93 8.68 -17.07
N LEU A 266 8.23 8.23 -15.83
CA LEU A 266 9.22 7.18 -15.58
C LEU A 266 8.83 5.86 -16.24
N CYS A 267 7.57 5.45 -16.09
CA CYS A 267 7.05 4.21 -16.70
C CYS A 267 6.99 4.25 -18.24
N TYR A 268 7.01 5.46 -18.85
CA TYR A 268 7.21 5.64 -20.27
C TYR A 268 8.70 5.83 -20.66
N GLY A 269 9.61 5.86 -19.70
CA GLY A 269 11.05 6.09 -19.93
C GLY A 269 11.37 7.52 -20.45
N GLN A 270 10.52 8.50 -20.12
CA GLN A 270 10.65 9.89 -20.61
C GLN A 270 11.58 10.73 -19.75
N ILE A 271 11.74 10.39 -18.48
CA ILE A 271 12.61 11.07 -17.52
C ILE A 271 13.40 10.06 -16.70
N THR A 272 14.47 10.52 -16.06
CA THR A 272 15.27 9.76 -15.10
C THR A 272 14.71 9.92 -13.68
N ALA A 273 15.11 9.03 -12.77
CA ALA A 273 14.77 9.13 -11.34
C ALA A 273 15.28 10.46 -10.73
N GLN A 274 16.47 10.90 -11.13
CA GLN A 274 17.02 12.18 -10.67
C GLN A 274 16.16 13.35 -11.13
N GLU A 275 15.78 13.40 -12.41
CA GLU A 275 14.90 14.45 -12.94
C GLU A 275 13.52 14.44 -12.26
N ALA A 276 12.95 13.26 -12.01
CA ALA A 276 11.69 13.13 -11.27
C ALA A 276 11.83 13.67 -9.84
N SER A 277 12.92 13.33 -9.15
CA SER A 277 13.21 13.77 -7.78
C SER A 277 13.35 15.30 -7.70
N GLU A 278 14.10 15.91 -8.62
CA GLU A 278 14.30 17.36 -8.70
C GLU A 278 12.99 18.10 -9.00
N GLN A 279 12.20 17.58 -9.95
CA GLN A 279 10.91 18.17 -10.29
C GLN A 279 9.93 18.04 -9.12
N PHE A 280 9.84 16.87 -8.48
CA PHE A 280 8.96 16.67 -7.33
C PHE A 280 9.34 17.57 -6.16
N PHE A 281 10.63 17.66 -5.82
CA PHE A 281 11.12 18.52 -4.75
C PHE A 281 10.82 20.00 -5.02
N THR A 282 11.11 20.48 -6.22
CA THR A 282 10.97 21.90 -6.55
C THR A 282 9.51 22.31 -6.72
N GLN A 283 8.77 21.60 -7.58
CA GLN A 283 7.39 21.96 -7.91
C GLN A 283 6.41 21.56 -6.78
N GLY A 284 6.63 20.43 -6.10
CA GLY A 284 5.83 20.02 -4.95
C GLY A 284 5.88 21.05 -3.83
N ASN A 285 7.08 21.57 -3.50
CA ASN A 285 7.23 22.65 -2.52
C ASN A 285 6.56 23.95 -3.00
N ALA A 286 6.63 24.27 -4.30
CA ALA A 286 5.97 25.46 -4.85
C ALA A 286 4.43 25.37 -4.73
N PHE A 287 3.83 24.21 -5.00
CA PHE A 287 2.39 23.99 -4.81
C PHE A 287 1.97 24.14 -3.35
N LEU A 288 2.73 23.56 -2.44
CA LEU A 288 2.44 23.63 -0.99
C LEU A 288 2.56 25.08 -0.48
N ALA A 289 3.60 25.82 -0.90
CA ALA A 289 3.80 27.19 -0.52
C ALA A 289 2.67 28.11 -1.03
N ALA A 290 2.13 27.87 -2.24
CA ALA A 290 1.03 28.64 -2.80
C ALA A 290 -0.30 28.48 -2.05
N LYS A 291 -0.45 27.41 -1.25
CA LYS A 291 -1.66 27.15 -0.42
C LYS A 291 -1.51 27.60 1.02
N ALA A 292 -0.28 27.80 1.48
CA ALA A 292 0.01 28.23 2.87
C ALA A 292 -0.22 29.74 3.11
N GLY A 293 -0.48 30.54 2.07
CA GLY A 293 -0.82 31.97 2.10
C GLY A 293 -2.29 32.20 1.87
#